data_d3b55c385d30e463edc241076afb8bf9
#
_entry.id   d3b55c385d30e463edc241076afb8bf9
#
_cell.length_a   1.000
_cell.length_b   1.000
_cell.length_c   1.000
_cell.angle_alpha   90.00
_cell.angle_beta   90.00
_cell.angle_gamma   90.00
#
_symmetry.space_group_name_H-M   'P 1'
#
loop_
_entity.id
_entity.type
_entity.pdbx_description
1 polymer ?
#
loop_
_entity_poly.entity_id
_entity_poly.type
_entity_poly.pdbx_seq_one_letter_code
_entity_poly.pdbx_strand_id
1 'polypeptide(L)'
;MQRDRWPFIPTCLSEIIDNDRLAVIEAGCAERLGRAMTIIDGSPAQEPLGRTDPLNQRQNFEAFCHLLRDETRVKGGNAACEECDQRMTKALLQRQEPMAYQEFQCHLGLADAAHLVEVAEQPVAVVFGGQFRPSQGHTFVQERVQQLGAGRFAHIQLLDDQVKPELLHHSSTLPPMPADFKQRLAREAAHIQRIAEAEHQRIKHQWEYEFLDSLRNFDGFDAVNDLNQIRQHTERLLAQVQRFCRCRYLVFFANIQQGDTVLAPLAQVGLPTTMGKPLPHFNWRKAGLPLDKAQLQQWSPERINSAAMKGIRGDQRSHVQDLRSAQPVTLGHIYRGALVFGPFAEPVNITREHHFLSEISRLIGHLVLTELEILNLQQQKKQWESTAKLLTHQVRTALTPITAQIGTAKLLLQRQPSEQTNKLISSSLKGAHELCLRLGKSVGETVEAHVLLLEPEDMKFEDYPLSVLVSNCADAFAQEADRRQRTLVVDESVEELPQAEIDIARLAIALSNLIDNAVKYSFPNTKIVIRGGQQDSGDLDLANATIEIQDDGDEIAPEQTERIFEEGARGLTGAKLRRIPGTGLGLWEARAVIEAHRGSISVRSEPTATYFRQMRANRVIFRIKIPLRQAT
;
A
#
# COMPACT_ATOMS: atom_id res chain seq x y z
N MET A 1 28.00 -16.97 -7.92
CA MET A 1 26.94 -17.29 -6.91
C MET A 1 25.79 -16.32 -7.09
N GLN A 2 24.58 -16.79 -7.40
CA GLN A 2 23.38 -15.97 -7.51
C GLN A 2 22.88 -15.64 -6.08
N ARG A 3 23.53 -14.65 -5.44
CA ARG A 3 23.19 -14.21 -4.07
C ARG A 3 21.93 -13.34 -3.97
N ASP A 4 21.17 -13.15 -5.07
CA ASP A 4 20.09 -12.17 -5.15
C ASP A 4 18.68 -12.80 -5.15
N ARG A 5 18.52 -13.97 -4.52
CA ARG A 5 17.23 -14.68 -4.49
C ARG A 5 16.62 -14.69 -3.10
N TRP A 6 15.68 -13.83 -2.86
CA TRP A 6 14.81 -13.94 -1.69
C TRP A 6 13.47 -14.62 -2.11
N PRO A 7 12.90 -15.52 -1.31
CA PRO A 7 13.52 -16.11 -0.11
C PRO A 7 14.68 -17.03 -0.52
N PHE A 8 15.75 -17.05 0.29
CA PHE A 8 16.85 -17.95 0.04
C PHE A 8 16.44 -19.39 0.35
N ILE A 9 16.04 -20.11 -0.67
CA ILE A 9 15.72 -21.54 -0.60
C ILE A 9 16.93 -22.29 -1.14
N PRO A 10 17.69 -22.97 -0.29
CA PRO A 10 18.89 -23.67 -0.72
C PRO A 10 18.50 -24.89 -1.57
N THR A 11 19.21 -25.09 -2.68
CA THR A 11 19.07 -26.26 -3.55
C THR A 11 20.20 -27.26 -3.34
N CYS A 12 21.31 -26.80 -2.76
CA CYS A 12 22.46 -27.63 -2.46
C CYS A 12 23.23 -27.07 -1.25
N LEU A 13 24.04 -27.92 -0.63
CA LEU A 13 24.78 -27.59 0.57
C LEU A 13 25.90 -26.59 0.31
N SER A 14 26.52 -26.62 -0.86
CA SER A 14 27.57 -25.69 -1.29
C SER A 14 27.09 -24.24 -1.49
N GLU A 15 25.78 -24.00 -1.60
CA GLU A 15 25.22 -22.65 -1.56
C GLU A 15 25.26 -22.03 -0.16
N ILE A 16 25.36 -22.87 0.88
CA ILE A 16 25.30 -22.48 2.29
C ILE A 16 26.69 -22.50 2.92
N ILE A 17 27.45 -23.56 2.69
CA ILE A 17 28.76 -23.79 3.30
C ILE A 17 29.77 -23.94 2.17
N ASP A 18 30.91 -23.23 2.27
CA ASP A 18 31.98 -23.37 1.28
C ASP A 18 32.61 -24.75 1.31
N ASN A 19 33.21 -25.14 0.18
CA ASN A 19 33.73 -26.47 -0.03
C ASN A 19 34.87 -26.85 0.93
N ASP A 20 35.74 -25.88 1.28
CA ASP A 20 36.84 -26.13 2.20
C ASP A 20 36.31 -26.48 3.60
N ARG A 21 35.29 -25.78 4.04
CA ARG A 21 34.62 -26.02 5.31
C ARG A 21 33.82 -27.33 5.30
N LEU A 22 33.17 -27.65 4.17
CA LEU A 22 32.49 -28.93 4.00
C LEU A 22 33.48 -30.11 4.13
N ALA A 23 34.69 -29.99 3.59
CA ALA A 23 35.74 -31.00 3.73
C ALA A 23 36.13 -31.24 5.19
N VAL A 24 36.30 -30.18 5.93
CA VAL A 24 36.63 -30.30 7.36
C VAL A 24 35.50 -30.98 8.15
N ILE A 25 34.25 -30.60 7.82
CA ILE A 25 33.07 -31.24 8.44
C ILE A 25 33.00 -32.73 8.11
N GLU A 26 33.18 -33.07 6.83
CA GLU A 26 33.16 -34.45 6.35
C GLU A 26 34.23 -35.31 7.06
N ALA A 27 35.47 -34.82 7.12
CA ALA A 27 36.56 -35.52 7.80
C ALA A 27 36.28 -35.73 9.29
N GLY A 28 35.79 -34.71 9.99
CA GLY A 28 35.43 -34.81 11.41
C GLY A 28 34.26 -35.78 11.66
N CYS A 29 33.28 -35.81 10.75
CA CYS A 29 32.16 -36.75 10.85
C CYS A 29 32.63 -38.20 10.58
N ALA A 30 33.50 -38.41 9.59
CA ALA A 30 34.08 -39.73 9.29
C ALA A 30 34.89 -40.27 10.48
N GLU A 31 35.69 -39.45 11.15
CA GLU A 31 36.42 -39.79 12.36
C GLU A 31 35.47 -40.25 13.49
N ARG A 32 34.41 -39.50 13.77
CA ARG A 32 33.42 -39.86 14.80
C ARG A 32 32.60 -41.08 14.43
N LEU A 33 32.32 -41.27 13.16
CA LEU A 33 31.64 -42.44 12.64
C LEU A 33 32.54 -43.69 12.74
N GLY A 34 33.88 -43.49 12.70
CA GLY A 34 34.89 -44.53 12.67
C GLY A 34 34.90 -45.32 11.35
N ARG A 35 34.38 -44.71 10.29
CA ARG A 35 34.28 -45.30 8.94
C ARG A 35 34.34 -44.19 7.89
N ALA A 36 34.68 -44.57 6.67
CA ALA A 36 34.58 -43.67 5.53
C ALA A 36 33.17 -43.08 5.38
N MET A 37 33.12 -41.81 5.17
CA MET A 37 31.89 -41.07 4.97
C MET A 37 32.08 -40.02 3.85
N THR A 38 31.06 -39.81 3.04
CA THR A 38 31.11 -38.87 1.93
C THR A 38 29.81 -38.08 1.88
N ILE A 39 29.91 -36.76 1.66
CA ILE A 39 28.76 -35.87 1.44
C ILE A 39 28.63 -35.66 -0.08
N ILE A 40 27.46 -35.98 -0.63
CA ILE A 40 27.14 -35.65 -2.01
C ILE A 40 26.13 -34.53 -2.04
N ASP A 41 26.49 -33.42 -2.68
CA ASP A 41 25.70 -32.23 -2.79
C ASP A 41 24.50 -32.40 -3.73
N GLY A 42 23.40 -31.75 -3.41
CA GLY A 42 22.13 -31.80 -4.14
C GLY A 42 22.05 -30.92 -5.37
N SER A 43 23.16 -30.40 -5.90
CA SER A 43 23.16 -29.46 -7.02
C SER A 43 22.28 -29.93 -8.19
N PRO A 44 21.30 -29.11 -8.65
CA PRO A 44 20.44 -29.44 -9.78
C PRO A 44 21.19 -29.50 -11.12
N ALA A 45 22.40 -28.97 -11.19
CA ALA A 45 23.22 -28.98 -12.40
C ALA A 45 23.72 -30.38 -12.81
N GLN A 46 23.37 -31.43 -12.07
CA GLN A 46 23.65 -32.84 -12.38
C GLN A 46 25.09 -33.16 -12.77
N GLU A 47 26.01 -32.24 -12.65
CA GLU A 47 27.41 -32.59 -12.65
C GLU A 47 27.76 -33.05 -11.24
N PRO A 48 28.21 -34.32 -11.10
CA PRO A 48 28.71 -34.76 -9.80
C PRO A 48 29.78 -33.78 -9.38
N LEU A 49 29.69 -33.26 -8.14
CA LEU A 49 30.72 -32.43 -7.50
C LEU A 49 32.12 -33.06 -7.54
N GLY A 50 32.26 -34.16 -8.22
CA GLY A 50 33.43 -35.03 -8.23
C GLY A 50 34.52 -34.75 -9.25
N ARG A 51 34.33 -33.85 -10.23
CA ARG A 51 35.35 -33.76 -11.30
C ARG A 51 36.49 -32.79 -11.07
N THR A 52 36.33 -31.83 -10.17
CA THR A 52 37.38 -30.84 -9.89
C THR A 52 37.61 -30.57 -8.40
N ASP A 53 36.88 -31.25 -7.52
CA ASP A 53 36.97 -31.03 -6.11
C ASP A 53 38.07 -31.86 -5.45
N PRO A 54 39.08 -31.22 -4.83
CA PRO A 54 40.09 -31.94 -4.03
C PRO A 54 39.49 -32.78 -2.91
N LEU A 55 38.23 -32.53 -2.51
CA LEU A 55 37.49 -33.22 -1.47
C LEU A 55 37.18 -34.67 -1.81
N ASN A 56 36.86 -34.95 -3.06
CA ASN A 56 36.68 -36.33 -3.53
C ASN A 56 37.99 -37.08 -3.72
N GLN A 57 39.12 -36.42 -3.52
CA GLN A 57 40.43 -37.02 -3.61
C GLN A 57 40.87 -37.59 -2.26
N ARG A 58 40.48 -38.86 -1.96
CA ARG A 58 41.46 -39.80 -1.40
C ARG A 58 41.45 -40.11 0.08
N GLN A 59 40.72 -39.46 0.97
CA GLN A 59 40.87 -39.79 2.40
C GLN A 59 39.69 -40.50 3.06
N ASN A 60 38.51 -40.47 2.43
CA ASN A 60 37.28 -40.93 3.07
C ASN A 60 36.69 -42.22 2.48
N PHE A 61 37.47 -42.98 1.73
CA PHE A 61 37.07 -44.31 1.26
C PHE A 61 37.89 -45.40 1.94
N GLU A 62 37.26 -46.54 2.21
CA GLU A 62 37.97 -47.74 2.64
C GLU A 62 38.89 -48.24 1.53
N ALA A 63 39.95 -48.98 1.90
CA ALA A 63 41.01 -49.41 0.98
C ALA A 63 40.47 -50.09 -0.28
N PHE A 64 39.40 -50.89 -0.17
CA PHE A 64 38.74 -51.50 -1.31
C PHE A 64 38.22 -50.50 -2.34
N CYS A 65 37.42 -49.50 -1.88
CA CYS A 65 36.83 -48.51 -2.77
C CYS A 65 37.87 -47.52 -3.26
N HIS A 66 38.85 -47.18 -2.45
CA HIS A 66 39.96 -46.33 -2.86
C HIS A 66 40.73 -46.96 -4.05
N LEU A 67 41.05 -48.24 -3.99
CA LEU A 67 41.71 -48.95 -5.07
C LEU A 67 40.82 -49.02 -6.33
N LEU A 68 39.53 -49.30 -6.16
CA LEU A 68 38.57 -49.37 -7.26
C LEU A 68 38.39 -48.06 -8.00
N ARG A 69 38.49 -46.93 -7.30
CA ARG A 69 38.36 -45.59 -7.86
C ARG A 69 39.66 -45.00 -8.44
N ASP A 70 40.79 -45.72 -8.28
CA ASP A 70 42.06 -45.32 -8.84
C ASP A 70 42.10 -45.58 -10.35
N GLU A 71 41.76 -44.61 -11.16
CA GLU A 71 41.72 -44.70 -12.63
C GLU A 71 43.10 -45.00 -13.26
N THR A 72 44.18 -44.87 -12.51
CA THR A 72 45.52 -45.28 -12.98
C THR A 72 45.72 -46.79 -12.89
N ARG A 73 44.93 -47.46 -12.06
CA ARG A 73 45.01 -48.91 -11.83
C ARG A 73 43.75 -49.66 -12.27
N VAL A 74 42.53 -48.99 -12.19
CA VAL A 74 41.23 -49.57 -12.54
C VAL A 74 40.48 -48.57 -13.44
N LYS A 75 40.53 -48.77 -14.72
CA LYS A 75 39.81 -47.93 -15.67
C LYS A 75 38.31 -48.17 -15.62
N GLY A 76 37.52 -47.10 -15.45
CA GLY A 76 36.06 -47.14 -15.38
C GLY A 76 35.51 -47.56 -14.02
N GLY A 77 36.37 -47.83 -13.04
CA GLY A 77 35.95 -48.16 -11.68
C GLY A 77 35.32 -46.99 -10.95
N ASN A 78 35.91 -45.83 -11.05
CA ASN A 78 35.37 -44.61 -10.46
C ASN A 78 34.00 -44.24 -11.07
N ALA A 79 33.88 -44.29 -12.40
CA ALA A 79 32.63 -43.99 -13.09
C ALA A 79 31.47 -44.90 -12.65
N ALA A 80 31.73 -46.20 -12.45
CA ALA A 80 30.73 -47.15 -11.97
C ALA A 80 30.32 -46.91 -10.51
N CYS A 81 31.24 -46.44 -9.65
CA CYS A 81 30.92 -46.00 -8.29
C CYS A 81 30.07 -44.74 -8.29
N GLU A 82 30.46 -43.74 -9.08
CA GLU A 82 29.73 -42.48 -9.22
C GLU A 82 28.29 -42.68 -9.71
N GLU A 83 28.08 -43.54 -10.71
CA GLU A 83 26.75 -43.90 -11.20
C GLU A 83 25.86 -44.49 -10.08
N CYS A 84 26.44 -45.33 -9.24
CA CYS A 84 25.75 -45.95 -8.11
C CYS A 84 25.35 -44.87 -7.07
N ASP A 85 26.30 -44.01 -6.71
CA ASP A 85 26.10 -42.94 -5.74
C ASP A 85 25.07 -41.89 -6.24
N GLN A 86 25.15 -41.52 -7.53
CA GLN A 86 24.19 -40.59 -8.18
C GLN A 86 22.78 -41.16 -8.20
N ARG A 87 22.61 -42.45 -8.51
CA ARG A 87 21.30 -43.09 -8.52
C ARG A 87 20.65 -43.04 -7.14
N MET A 88 21.41 -43.32 -6.09
CA MET A 88 20.93 -43.27 -4.70
C MET A 88 20.65 -41.84 -4.25
N THR A 89 21.55 -40.89 -4.55
CA THR A 89 21.37 -39.46 -4.27
C THR A 89 20.09 -38.95 -4.90
N LYS A 90 19.87 -39.26 -6.18
CA LYS A 90 18.65 -38.84 -6.89
C LYS A 90 17.38 -39.42 -6.26
N ALA A 91 17.41 -40.70 -5.87
CA ALA A 91 16.26 -41.34 -5.24
C ALA A 91 15.86 -40.65 -3.91
N LEU A 92 16.83 -40.29 -3.06
CA LEU A 92 16.60 -39.63 -1.79
C LEU A 92 16.22 -38.15 -1.97
N LEU A 93 16.93 -37.40 -2.82
CA LEU A 93 16.62 -35.98 -3.05
C LEU A 93 15.24 -35.76 -3.68
N GLN A 94 14.81 -36.67 -4.57
CA GLN A 94 13.48 -36.62 -5.19
C GLN A 94 12.38 -37.20 -4.30
N ARG A 95 12.72 -37.62 -3.08
CA ARG A 95 11.79 -38.28 -2.14
C ARG A 95 11.01 -39.44 -2.77
N GLN A 96 11.66 -40.18 -3.67
CA GLN A 96 11.08 -41.41 -4.24
C GLN A 96 10.90 -42.48 -3.17
N GLU A 97 11.69 -42.38 -2.07
CA GLU A 97 11.60 -43.23 -0.89
C GLU A 97 11.08 -42.40 0.31
N PRO A 98 10.16 -42.92 1.12
CA PRO A 98 9.56 -42.19 2.22
C PRO A 98 10.47 -41.99 3.45
N MET A 99 11.67 -42.57 3.44
CA MET A 99 12.60 -42.56 4.57
C MET A 99 13.83 -41.71 4.28
N ALA A 100 14.24 -40.89 5.27
CA ALA A 100 15.47 -40.11 5.20
C ALA A 100 16.76 -41.01 5.22
N TYR A 101 16.64 -42.27 5.51
CA TYR A 101 17.74 -43.26 5.59
C TYR A 101 17.44 -44.45 4.72
N GLN A 102 18.44 -44.90 3.96
CA GLN A 102 18.35 -46.08 3.12
C GLN A 102 19.64 -46.90 3.16
N GLU A 103 19.50 -48.23 3.35
CA GLU A 103 20.59 -49.20 3.13
C GLU A 103 20.51 -49.74 1.72
N PHE A 104 21.66 -49.91 1.08
CA PHE A 104 21.72 -50.41 -0.28
C PHE A 104 23.01 -51.23 -0.50
N GLN A 105 23.07 -51.93 -1.63
CA GLN A 105 24.31 -52.56 -2.09
C GLN A 105 24.85 -51.80 -3.29
N CYS A 106 26.13 -51.46 -3.26
CA CYS A 106 26.80 -50.88 -4.41
C CYS A 106 26.89 -51.87 -5.58
N HIS A 107 27.38 -51.43 -6.74
CA HIS A 107 27.50 -52.26 -7.92
C HIS A 107 28.37 -53.54 -7.71
N LEU A 108 29.37 -53.49 -6.83
CA LEU A 108 30.17 -54.65 -6.44
C LEU A 108 29.61 -55.40 -5.23
N GLY A 109 28.49 -54.96 -4.68
CA GLY A 109 27.79 -55.67 -3.63
C GLY A 109 28.21 -55.33 -2.20
N LEU A 110 29.04 -54.33 -1.99
CA LEU A 110 29.30 -53.81 -0.65
C LEU A 110 28.02 -53.21 -0.06
N ALA A 111 27.82 -53.43 1.23
CA ALA A 111 26.72 -52.82 1.94
C ALA A 111 27.08 -51.38 2.33
N ASP A 112 26.25 -50.46 1.90
CA ASP A 112 26.33 -49.02 2.15
C ASP A 112 25.03 -48.51 2.72
N ALA A 113 25.09 -47.30 3.32
CA ALA A 113 23.92 -46.57 3.80
C ALA A 113 24.00 -45.10 3.40
N ALA A 114 22.85 -44.53 3.15
CA ALA A 114 22.70 -43.13 2.81
C ALA A 114 21.68 -42.47 3.70
N HIS A 115 21.93 -41.22 4.05
CA HIS A 115 21.02 -40.39 4.85
C HIS A 115 20.83 -39.00 4.23
N LEU A 116 19.59 -38.55 4.11
CA LEU A 116 19.22 -37.25 3.58
C LEU A 116 19.59 -36.15 4.57
N VAL A 117 20.07 -35.00 4.05
CA VAL A 117 20.27 -33.76 4.78
C VAL A 117 19.29 -32.72 4.21
N GLU A 118 18.51 -32.13 5.09
CA GLU A 118 17.52 -31.13 4.73
C GLU A 118 17.85 -29.78 5.41
N VAL A 119 17.65 -28.69 4.68
CA VAL A 119 17.76 -27.31 5.21
C VAL A 119 16.55 -26.52 4.75
N ALA A 120 15.88 -25.85 5.66
CA ALA A 120 14.66 -25.10 5.35
C ALA A 120 13.57 -25.97 4.65
N GLU A 121 13.43 -27.23 5.08
CA GLU A 121 12.51 -28.22 4.53
C GLU A 121 12.85 -28.66 3.08
N GLN A 122 14.02 -28.30 2.60
CA GLN A 122 14.51 -28.70 1.28
C GLN A 122 15.62 -29.72 1.40
N PRO A 123 15.58 -30.79 0.60
CA PRO A 123 16.67 -31.75 0.51
C PRO A 123 17.87 -31.09 -0.20
N VAL A 124 19.01 -30.98 0.49
CA VAL A 124 20.19 -30.25 -0.03
C VAL A 124 21.41 -31.15 -0.24
N ALA A 125 21.49 -32.28 0.43
CA ALA A 125 22.61 -33.22 0.27
C ALA A 125 22.23 -34.62 0.75
N VAL A 126 23.06 -35.59 0.40
CA VAL A 126 23.00 -36.97 0.91
C VAL A 126 24.35 -37.34 1.50
N VAL A 127 24.33 -37.88 2.70
CA VAL A 127 25.50 -38.40 3.40
C VAL A 127 25.57 -39.90 3.19
N PHE A 128 26.67 -40.37 2.66
CA PHE A 128 26.98 -41.79 2.48
C PHE A 128 27.97 -42.25 3.53
N GLY A 129 27.75 -43.42 4.05
CA GLY A 129 28.70 -44.08 4.93
C GLY A 129 28.53 -45.59 4.88
N GLY A 130 29.63 -46.30 4.95
CA GLY A 130 29.49 -47.72 4.88
C GLY A 130 30.73 -48.49 4.43
N GLN A 131 30.61 -49.11 3.26
CA GLN A 131 31.60 -50.00 2.70
C GLN A 131 31.81 -51.24 3.62
N PHE A 132 30.68 -51.84 3.97
CA PHE A 132 30.64 -53.03 4.83
C PHE A 132 30.52 -54.32 4.02
N ARG A 133 30.82 -55.40 4.68
CA ARG A 133 30.53 -56.75 4.20
C ARG A 133 29.02 -56.93 4.05
N PRO A 134 28.51 -57.34 2.88
CA PRO A 134 27.11 -57.64 2.71
C PRO A 134 26.63 -58.83 3.54
N SER A 135 25.33 -58.95 3.74
CA SER A 135 24.71 -60.08 4.44
C SER A 135 25.02 -61.46 3.78
N GLN A 136 25.24 -61.43 2.46
CA GLN A 136 25.63 -62.66 1.68
C GLN A 136 27.08 -63.11 1.96
N GLY A 137 27.84 -62.35 2.71
CA GLY A 137 29.22 -62.71 3.06
C GLY A 137 30.29 -62.22 2.06
N HIS A 138 31.53 -62.49 2.37
CA HIS A 138 32.68 -62.08 1.55
C HIS A 138 32.68 -62.69 0.15
N THR A 139 32.25 -63.95 0.01
CA THR A 139 32.22 -64.72 -1.26
C THR A 139 31.43 -64.00 -2.33
N PHE A 140 30.33 -63.30 -1.96
CA PHE A 140 29.51 -62.54 -2.87
C PHE A 140 30.25 -61.36 -3.53
N VAL A 141 31.08 -60.65 -2.77
CA VAL A 141 31.93 -59.58 -3.28
C VAL A 141 33.08 -60.13 -4.10
N GLN A 142 33.70 -61.24 -3.63
CA GLN A 142 34.82 -61.89 -4.31
C GLN A 142 34.42 -62.40 -5.70
N GLU A 143 33.22 -62.96 -5.84
CA GLU A 143 32.69 -63.39 -7.13
C GLU A 143 32.55 -62.27 -8.11
N ARG A 144 32.07 -61.11 -7.65
CA ARG A 144 31.93 -59.86 -8.47
C ARG A 144 33.29 -59.29 -8.85
N VAL A 145 34.26 -59.29 -7.94
CA VAL A 145 35.63 -58.86 -8.23
C VAL A 145 36.28 -59.79 -9.28
N GLN A 146 35.99 -61.09 -9.22
CA GLN A 146 36.48 -62.03 -10.23
C GLN A 146 35.90 -61.79 -11.63
N GLN A 147 34.68 -61.20 -11.71
CA GLN A 147 33.99 -60.89 -12.97
C GLN A 147 34.39 -59.52 -13.56
N LEU A 148 35.28 -58.76 -12.91
CA LEU A 148 35.77 -57.51 -13.46
C LEU A 148 36.42 -57.70 -14.82
N GLY A 149 36.12 -56.85 -15.76
CA GLY A 149 36.54 -56.94 -17.16
C GLY A 149 35.71 -57.92 -18.02
N ALA A 150 34.65 -58.53 -17.46
CA ALA A 150 33.80 -59.46 -18.17
C ALA A 150 32.30 -59.26 -17.86
N GLY A 151 31.43 -59.71 -18.74
CA GLY A 151 29.98 -59.67 -18.57
C GLY A 151 29.45 -58.23 -18.25
N ARG A 152 28.67 -58.12 -17.18
CA ARG A 152 28.11 -56.84 -16.75
C ARG A 152 29.17 -55.85 -16.25
N PHE A 153 30.36 -56.27 -15.94
CA PHE A 153 31.49 -55.44 -15.48
C PHE A 153 32.56 -55.30 -16.58
N ALA A 154 32.27 -55.57 -17.85
CA ALA A 154 33.19 -55.41 -18.98
C ALA A 154 33.74 -53.98 -19.14
N HIS A 155 33.02 -52.99 -18.66
CA HIS A 155 33.42 -51.58 -18.67
C HIS A 155 34.46 -51.23 -17.60
N ILE A 156 34.68 -52.08 -16.61
CA ILE A 156 35.68 -51.92 -15.56
C ILE A 156 36.92 -52.78 -15.92
N GLN A 157 38.00 -52.11 -16.30
CA GLN A 157 39.20 -52.77 -16.76
C GLN A 157 40.32 -52.65 -15.73
N LEU A 158 40.91 -53.76 -15.35
CA LEU A 158 42.10 -53.79 -14.50
C LEU A 158 43.33 -53.54 -15.36
N LEU A 159 44.10 -52.51 -15.02
CA LEU A 159 45.30 -52.09 -15.75
C LEU A 159 46.58 -52.66 -15.18
N ASP A 160 46.49 -53.29 -14.01
CA ASP A 160 47.59 -53.90 -13.28
C ASP A 160 47.17 -55.27 -12.71
N ASP A 161 47.95 -56.28 -12.90
CA ASP A 161 47.67 -57.63 -12.45
C ASP A 161 47.62 -57.83 -10.93
N GLN A 162 48.20 -56.87 -10.19
CA GLN A 162 48.15 -56.85 -8.72
C GLN A 162 46.83 -56.34 -8.15
N VAL A 163 46.07 -55.58 -8.92
CA VAL A 163 44.81 -54.96 -8.48
C VAL A 163 43.78 -56.02 -8.05
N LYS A 164 43.62 -57.07 -8.80
CA LYS A 164 42.65 -58.15 -8.51
C LYS A 164 42.96 -58.90 -7.21
N PRO A 165 44.17 -59.32 -6.95
CA PRO A 165 44.56 -59.90 -5.66
C PRO A 165 44.36 -58.93 -4.50
N GLU A 166 44.71 -57.65 -4.67
CA GLU A 166 44.52 -56.59 -3.64
C GLU A 166 43.04 -56.38 -3.33
N LEU A 167 42.18 -56.25 -4.35
CA LEU A 167 40.73 -56.14 -4.15
C LEU A 167 40.13 -57.34 -3.43
N LEU A 168 40.55 -58.55 -3.79
CA LEU A 168 40.13 -59.80 -3.12
C LEU A 168 40.60 -59.83 -1.66
N HIS A 169 41.82 -59.41 -1.38
CA HIS A 169 42.34 -59.26 -0.02
C HIS A 169 41.52 -58.30 0.78
N HIS A 170 41.33 -57.07 0.28
CA HIS A 170 40.51 -56.01 0.96
C HIS A 170 39.04 -56.46 1.16
N SER A 171 38.46 -57.19 0.19
CA SER A 171 37.10 -57.72 0.35
C SER A 171 36.98 -58.71 1.52
N SER A 172 38.07 -59.53 1.79
CA SER A 172 38.07 -60.45 2.89
C SER A 172 38.20 -59.86 4.27
N THR A 173 38.70 -58.63 4.35
CA THR A 173 38.87 -57.86 5.61
C THR A 173 37.69 -56.90 5.95
N LEU A 174 36.70 -56.85 5.07
CA LEU A 174 35.51 -55.96 5.31
C LEU A 174 34.76 -56.40 6.57
N PRO A 175 34.51 -55.46 7.50
CA PRO A 175 33.71 -55.74 8.69
C PRO A 175 32.21 -55.82 8.36
N PRO A 176 31.42 -56.50 9.18
CA PRO A 176 29.98 -56.45 9.10
C PRO A 176 29.47 -55.05 9.50
N MET A 177 28.31 -54.65 8.99
CA MET A 177 27.66 -53.41 9.39
C MET A 177 27.21 -53.52 10.85
N PRO A 178 27.63 -52.58 11.75
CA PRO A 178 27.18 -52.58 13.13
C PRO A 178 25.68 -52.35 13.23
N ALA A 179 25.03 -52.98 14.21
CA ALA A 179 23.59 -52.85 14.43
C ALA A 179 23.16 -51.41 14.74
N ASP A 180 24.05 -50.60 15.32
CA ASP A 180 23.83 -49.20 15.66
C ASP A 180 24.23 -48.20 14.54
N PHE A 181 24.74 -48.72 13.40
CA PHE A 181 25.30 -47.87 12.35
C PHE A 181 24.29 -46.87 11.79
N LYS A 182 23.04 -47.28 11.62
CA LYS A 182 21.94 -46.39 11.23
C LYS A 182 21.83 -45.17 12.15
N GLN A 183 21.86 -45.40 13.47
CA GLN A 183 21.75 -44.34 14.46
C GLN A 183 22.98 -43.42 14.45
N ARG A 184 24.16 -43.98 14.22
CA ARG A 184 25.42 -43.22 14.13
C ARG A 184 25.43 -42.33 12.89
N LEU A 185 25.11 -42.87 11.71
CA LEU A 185 25.04 -42.12 10.46
C LEU A 185 23.97 -41.01 10.54
N ALA A 186 22.80 -41.29 11.12
CA ALA A 186 21.74 -40.31 11.34
C ALA A 186 22.19 -39.16 12.27
N ARG A 187 23.02 -39.45 13.30
CA ARG A 187 23.58 -38.38 14.16
C ARG A 187 24.53 -37.48 13.39
N GLU A 188 25.39 -38.04 12.52
CA GLU A 188 26.30 -37.20 11.73
C GLU A 188 25.55 -36.40 10.68
N ALA A 189 24.55 -36.97 10.00
CA ALA A 189 23.67 -36.24 9.10
C ALA A 189 22.95 -35.09 9.84
N ALA A 190 22.40 -35.33 11.01
CA ALA A 190 21.76 -34.30 11.84
C ALA A 190 22.77 -33.25 12.34
N HIS A 191 24.04 -33.59 12.54
CA HIS A 191 25.09 -32.64 12.85
C HIS A 191 25.37 -31.69 11.70
N ILE A 192 25.53 -32.23 10.47
CA ILE A 192 25.70 -31.47 9.25
C ILE A 192 24.50 -30.55 9.03
N GLN A 193 23.28 -31.09 9.16
CA GLN A 193 22.04 -30.33 9.03
C GLN A 193 22.00 -29.12 9.96
N ARG A 194 22.34 -29.29 11.25
CA ARG A 194 22.35 -28.19 12.22
C ARG A 194 23.35 -27.09 11.86
N ILE A 195 24.55 -27.45 11.37
CA ILE A 195 25.55 -26.48 10.92
C ILE A 195 25.00 -25.71 9.71
N ALA A 196 24.43 -26.44 8.73
CA ALA A 196 23.88 -25.85 7.52
C ALA A 196 22.68 -24.94 7.81
N GLU A 197 21.78 -25.34 8.70
CA GLU A 197 20.65 -24.52 9.13
C GLU A 197 21.10 -23.22 9.82
N ALA A 198 22.09 -23.29 10.72
CA ALA A 198 22.63 -22.10 11.37
C ALA A 198 23.27 -21.13 10.36
N GLU A 199 24.04 -21.65 9.40
CA GLU A 199 24.68 -20.83 8.38
C GLU A 199 23.67 -20.27 7.38
N HIS A 200 22.68 -21.06 6.98
CA HIS A 200 21.56 -20.61 6.15
C HIS A 200 20.82 -19.43 6.81
N GLN A 201 20.49 -19.54 8.11
CA GLN A 201 19.83 -18.44 8.84
C GLN A 201 20.71 -17.19 8.90
N ARG A 202 22.04 -17.36 9.11
CA ARG A 202 22.98 -16.23 9.13
C ARG A 202 23.00 -15.48 7.80
N ILE A 203 23.10 -16.21 6.68
CA ILE A 203 23.10 -15.63 5.32
C ILE A 203 21.77 -14.93 5.05
N LYS A 204 20.65 -15.58 5.38
CA LYS A 204 19.31 -15.03 5.20
C LYS A 204 19.14 -13.71 5.96
N HIS A 205 19.47 -13.68 7.26
CA HIS A 205 19.35 -12.47 8.07
C HIS A 205 20.26 -11.35 7.57
N GLN A 206 21.46 -11.67 7.09
CA GLN A 206 22.35 -10.67 6.51
C GLN A 206 21.73 -10.01 5.26
N TRP A 207 21.15 -10.79 4.36
CA TRP A 207 20.50 -10.27 3.16
C TRP A 207 19.27 -9.44 3.48
N GLU A 208 18.43 -9.92 4.40
CA GLU A 208 17.27 -9.18 4.87
C GLU A 208 17.70 -7.84 5.46
N TYR A 209 18.74 -7.83 6.28
CA TYR A 209 19.28 -6.60 6.87
C TYR A 209 19.81 -5.63 5.82
N GLU A 210 20.67 -6.10 4.90
CA GLU A 210 21.24 -5.27 3.83
C GLU A 210 20.13 -4.67 2.95
N PHE A 211 19.09 -5.45 2.65
CA PHE A 211 17.95 -4.95 1.91
C PHE A 211 17.13 -3.91 2.68
N LEU A 212 16.81 -4.17 3.94
CA LEU A 212 16.08 -3.21 4.78
C LEU A 212 16.88 -1.91 4.97
N ASP A 213 18.20 -2.00 5.09
CA ASP A 213 19.07 -0.84 5.17
C ASP A 213 19.07 -0.04 3.86
N SER A 214 19.06 -0.71 2.71
CA SER A 214 18.92 -0.05 1.40
C SER A 214 17.59 0.69 1.25
N LEU A 215 16.50 0.18 1.84
CA LEU A 215 15.20 0.85 1.86
C LEU A 215 15.20 2.06 2.80
N ARG A 216 15.88 1.99 3.96
CA ARG A 216 16.01 3.13 4.89
C ARG A 216 16.76 4.29 4.28
N ASN A 217 17.78 4.01 3.48
CA ASN A 217 18.62 4.99 2.81
C ASN A 217 18.08 5.39 1.42
N PHE A 218 16.77 5.25 1.20
CA PHE A 218 16.14 5.63 -0.05
C PHE A 218 15.97 7.14 -0.15
N ASP A 219 16.76 7.79 -1.00
CA ASP A 219 16.82 9.26 -1.17
C ASP A 219 15.70 9.82 -2.08
N GLY A 220 14.68 9.05 -2.35
CA GLY A 220 13.68 9.39 -3.37
C GLY A 220 12.65 10.44 -2.96
N PHE A 221 12.54 10.78 -1.67
CA PHE A 221 11.52 11.70 -1.16
C PHE A 221 12.02 13.12 -0.85
N ASP A 222 13.23 13.45 -1.28
CA ASP A 222 13.74 14.82 -1.13
C ASP A 222 12.91 15.82 -1.95
N ALA A 223 12.43 16.86 -1.28
CA ALA A 223 11.68 17.97 -1.88
C ALA A 223 10.39 17.60 -2.64
N VAL A 224 9.56 16.73 -2.07
CA VAL A 224 8.23 16.40 -2.61
C VAL A 224 7.28 17.59 -2.46
N ASN A 225 6.65 18.01 -3.55
CA ASN A 225 5.75 19.16 -3.59
C ASN A 225 4.30 18.81 -3.98
N ASP A 226 4.06 17.62 -4.49
CA ASP A 226 2.74 17.17 -4.90
C ASP A 226 2.54 15.65 -4.77
N LEU A 227 1.29 15.21 -4.82
CA LEU A 227 0.89 13.81 -4.69
C LEU A 227 1.46 12.92 -5.84
N ASN A 228 1.65 13.48 -7.04
CA ASN A 228 2.15 12.70 -8.16
C ASN A 228 3.64 12.35 -7.96
N GLN A 229 4.42 13.24 -7.36
CA GLN A 229 5.81 12.97 -6.99
C GLN A 229 5.89 11.87 -5.92
N ILE A 230 5.04 11.94 -4.87
CA ILE A 230 4.95 10.86 -3.87
C ILE A 230 4.64 9.53 -4.57
N ARG A 231 3.67 9.53 -5.48
CA ARG A 231 3.29 8.33 -6.24
C ARG A 231 4.47 7.75 -7.03
N GLN A 232 5.18 8.58 -7.79
CA GLN A 232 6.33 8.14 -8.57
C GLN A 232 7.48 7.61 -7.70
N HIS A 233 7.78 8.26 -6.58
CA HIS A 233 8.81 7.80 -5.66
C HIS A 233 8.42 6.49 -4.98
N THR A 234 7.14 6.37 -4.59
CA THR A 234 6.62 5.11 -4.06
C THR A 234 6.70 3.98 -5.09
N GLU A 235 6.40 4.23 -6.36
CA GLU A 235 6.55 3.23 -7.43
C GLU A 235 8.00 2.77 -7.60
N ARG A 236 8.98 3.68 -7.51
CA ARG A 236 10.41 3.33 -7.53
C ARG A 236 10.80 2.45 -6.33
N LEU A 237 10.32 2.81 -5.15
CA LEU A 237 10.54 2.04 -3.92
C LEU A 237 9.91 0.63 -4.03
N LEU A 238 8.66 0.55 -4.49
CA LEU A 238 7.99 -0.72 -4.73
C LEU A 238 8.70 -1.57 -5.78
N ALA A 239 9.28 -0.96 -6.82
CA ALA A 239 10.04 -1.67 -7.83
C ALA A 239 11.32 -2.33 -7.28
N GLN A 240 11.98 -1.72 -6.30
CA GLN A 240 13.10 -2.35 -5.59
C GLN A 240 12.63 -3.57 -4.79
N VAL A 241 11.54 -3.42 -4.03
CA VAL A 241 10.95 -4.51 -3.25
C VAL A 241 10.46 -5.64 -4.16
N GLN A 242 9.81 -5.33 -5.27
CA GLN A 242 9.34 -6.32 -6.24
C GLN A 242 10.49 -7.16 -6.78
N ARG A 243 11.60 -6.53 -7.16
CA ARG A 243 12.79 -7.25 -7.67
C ARG A 243 13.40 -8.14 -6.61
N PHE A 244 13.55 -7.63 -5.39
CA PHE A 244 14.13 -8.39 -4.28
C PHE A 244 13.24 -9.57 -3.89
N CYS A 245 11.96 -9.34 -3.64
CA CYS A 245 10.99 -10.36 -3.26
C CYS A 245 10.56 -11.25 -4.44
N ARG A 246 10.93 -10.89 -5.68
CA ARG A 246 10.55 -11.61 -6.91
C ARG A 246 9.06 -11.91 -6.99
N CYS A 247 8.23 -10.96 -6.51
CA CYS A 247 6.80 -11.07 -6.65
C CYS A 247 6.33 -10.49 -8.00
N ARG A 248 5.23 -11.02 -8.51
CA ARG A 248 4.70 -10.62 -9.82
C ARG A 248 4.25 -9.17 -9.82
N TYR A 249 3.64 -8.71 -8.73
CA TYR A 249 3.21 -7.33 -8.56
C TYR A 249 3.18 -6.93 -7.09
N LEU A 250 3.23 -5.62 -6.84
CA LEU A 250 3.06 -4.98 -5.54
C LEU A 250 2.10 -3.81 -5.68
N VAL A 251 1.24 -3.62 -4.69
CA VAL A 251 0.33 -2.48 -4.61
C VAL A 251 0.39 -1.89 -3.20
N PHE A 252 0.61 -0.59 -3.12
CA PHE A 252 0.53 0.15 -1.86
C PHE A 252 -0.78 0.94 -1.82
N PHE A 253 -1.62 0.60 -0.88
CA PHE A 253 -2.83 1.33 -0.56
C PHE A 253 -2.56 2.28 0.59
N ALA A 254 -3.03 3.51 0.47
CA ALA A 254 -2.89 4.52 1.52
C ALA A 254 -4.19 5.29 1.73
N ASN A 255 -4.36 5.80 2.93
CA ASN A 255 -5.32 6.85 3.22
C ASN A 255 -4.68 8.19 2.77
N ILE A 256 -5.19 8.75 1.67
CA ILE A 256 -4.61 9.95 1.05
C ILE A 256 -5.09 11.23 1.75
N GLN A 257 -6.33 11.24 2.24
CA GLN A 257 -6.91 12.37 2.97
C GLN A 257 -7.16 12.00 4.43
N GLN A 258 -6.90 12.93 5.34
CA GLN A 258 -7.28 12.77 6.75
C GLN A 258 -8.80 12.65 6.84
N GLY A 259 -9.28 11.64 7.61
CA GLY A 259 -10.72 11.37 7.76
C GLY A 259 -11.30 10.37 6.76
N ASP A 260 -10.60 10.05 5.68
CA ASP A 260 -11.05 9.02 4.75
C ASP A 260 -11.10 7.63 5.41
N THR A 261 -12.22 6.96 5.28
CA THR A 261 -12.37 5.55 5.66
C THR A 261 -11.96 4.59 4.53
N VAL A 262 -11.52 5.15 3.40
CA VAL A 262 -11.20 4.42 2.18
C VAL A 262 -9.70 4.46 1.93
N LEU A 263 -9.09 3.30 1.75
CA LEU A 263 -7.73 3.21 1.23
C LEU A 263 -7.76 3.24 -0.30
N ALA A 264 -7.12 4.25 -0.87
CA ALA A 264 -6.92 4.34 -2.31
C ALA A 264 -5.58 3.69 -2.72
N PRO A 265 -5.47 3.07 -3.90
CA PRO A 265 -4.18 2.63 -4.42
C PRO A 265 -3.33 3.86 -4.73
N LEU A 266 -2.27 4.05 -3.96
CA LEU A 266 -1.33 5.15 -4.14
C LEU A 266 -0.34 4.84 -5.25
N ALA A 267 0.26 3.64 -5.22
CA ALA A 267 1.28 3.22 -6.17
C ALA A 267 1.21 1.71 -6.44
N GLN A 268 1.65 1.31 -7.63
CA GLN A 268 1.64 -0.08 -8.04
C GLN A 268 2.78 -0.40 -9.00
N VAL A 269 3.27 -1.63 -8.96
CA VAL A 269 4.27 -2.16 -9.90
C VAL A 269 3.91 -3.57 -10.34
N GLY A 270 4.25 -3.91 -11.58
CA GLY A 270 4.07 -5.27 -12.13
C GLY A 270 2.64 -5.63 -12.52
N LEU A 271 1.63 -4.82 -12.24
CA LEU A 271 0.28 -5.04 -12.76
C LEU A 271 0.20 -4.64 -14.24
N PRO A 272 -0.51 -5.43 -15.07
CA PRO A 272 -0.68 -5.08 -16.48
C PRO A 272 -1.46 -3.77 -16.59
N THR A 273 -0.88 -2.80 -17.30
CA THR A 273 -1.45 -1.48 -17.56
C THR A 273 -2.58 -1.50 -18.62
N THR A 274 -2.95 -2.67 -19.10
CA THR A 274 -3.83 -2.87 -20.27
C THR A 274 -5.26 -2.35 -20.10
N MET A 275 -5.66 -1.83 -18.96
CA MET A 275 -7.04 -1.34 -18.78
C MET A 275 -7.18 0.14 -18.45
N GLY A 276 -6.12 0.90 -18.25
CA GLY A 276 -6.23 2.36 -18.02
C GLY A 276 -7.16 2.76 -16.85
N LYS A 277 -7.67 1.78 -16.10
CA LYS A 277 -8.57 2.02 -14.98
C LYS A 277 -7.80 1.92 -13.67
N PRO A 278 -7.95 2.90 -12.78
CA PRO A 278 -7.39 2.81 -11.44
C PRO A 278 -7.96 1.59 -10.71
N LEU A 279 -7.15 0.98 -9.85
CA LEU A 279 -7.65 -0.04 -8.92
C LEU A 279 -8.79 0.54 -8.08
N PRO A 280 -9.80 -0.27 -7.71
CA PRO A 280 -10.92 0.21 -6.92
C PRO A 280 -10.44 0.70 -5.55
N HIS A 281 -11.07 1.75 -5.05
CA HIS A 281 -10.88 2.20 -3.68
C HIS A 281 -11.28 1.09 -2.70
N PHE A 282 -10.48 0.91 -1.66
CA PHE A 282 -10.68 -0.13 -0.67
C PHE A 282 -11.29 0.44 0.60
N ASN A 283 -12.52 0.05 0.93
CA ASN A 283 -13.19 0.51 2.13
C ASN A 283 -12.99 -0.49 3.28
N TRP A 284 -12.13 -0.13 4.23
CA TRP A 284 -11.78 -0.96 5.38
C TRP A 284 -12.95 -1.25 6.31
N ARG A 285 -13.87 -0.31 6.52
CA ARG A 285 -15.04 -0.52 7.37
C ARG A 285 -15.95 -1.59 6.79
N LYS A 286 -16.19 -1.58 5.46
CA LYS A 286 -16.96 -2.62 4.76
C LYS A 286 -16.25 -3.98 4.76
N ALA A 287 -14.93 -3.99 4.79
CA ALA A 287 -14.14 -5.20 4.87
C ALA A 287 -14.12 -5.83 6.29
N GLY A 288 -14.69 -5.18 7.30
CA GLY A 288 -14.70 -5.65 8.67
C GLY A 288 -13.31 -5.70 9.32
N LEU A 289 -12.37 -4.90 8.82
CA LEU A 289 -11.01 -4.80 9.34
C LEU A 289 -10.98 -3.77 10.46
N PRO A 290 -10.55 -4.14 11.67
CA PRO A 290 -10.47 -3.22 12.79
C PRO A 290 -9.34 -2.20 12.56
N LEU A 291 -9.60 -0.94 12.92
CA LEU A 291 -8.63 0.15 12.85
C LEU A 291 -7.79 0.28 14.14
N ASP A 292 -8.00 -0.61 15.10
CA ASP A 292 -7.39 -0.57 16.42
C ASP A 292 -6.16 -1.49 16.52
N LYS A 293 -5.10 -1.00 17.18
CA LYS A 293 -3.83 -1.71 17.38
C LYS A 293 -3.99 -3.03 18.13
N ALA A 294 -4.89 -3.11 19.12
CA ALA A 294 -5.13 -4.33 19.90
C ALA A 294 -5.72 -5.45 19.04
N GLN A 295 -6.45 -5.10 18.00
CA GLN A 295 -7.05 -6.03 17.07
C GLN A 295 -6.13 -6.38 15.89
N LEU A 296 -5.13 -5.53 15.58
CA LEU A 296 -4.12 -5.78 14.54
C LEU A 296 -3.24 -7.01 14.84
N GLN A 297 -3.01 -7.32 16.11
CA GLN A 297 -2.26 -8.52 16.54
C GLN A 297 -2.97 -9.84 16.22
N GLN A 298 -4.27 -9.80 15.92
CA GLN A 298 -5.08 -10.97 15.55
C GLN A 298 -5.20 -11.21 14.05
N TRP A 299 -4.49 -10.44 13.24
CA TRP A 299 -4.62 -10.52 11.78
C TRP A 299 -3.77 -11.66 11.22
N SER A 300 -4.43 -12.65 10.65
CA SER A 300 -3.77 -13.61 9.78
C SER A 300 -3.68 -13.07 8.34
N PRO A 301 -2.65 -13.47 7.57
CA PRO A 301 -2.56 -13.15 6.14
C PRO A 301 -3.83 -13.53 5.37
N GLU A 302 -4.50 -14.62 5.76
CA GLU A 302 -5.74 -15.09 5.13
C GLU A 302 -6.92 -14.16 5.38
N ARG A 303 -7.05 -13.57 6.59
CA ARG A 303 -8.09 -12.59 6.89
C ARG A 303 -7.92 -11.32 6.08
N ILE A 304 -6.68 -10.82 5.95
CA ILE A 304 -6.35 -9.63 5.16
C ILE A 304 -6.63 -9.88 3.68
N ASN A 305 -6.20 -11.02 3.14
CA ASN A 305 -6.48 -11.41 1.76
C ASN A 305 -7.98 -11.55 1.50
N SER A 306 -8.72 -12.20 2.40
CA SER A 306 -10.17 -12.33 2.29
C SER A 306 -10.89 -10.98 2.29
N ALA A 307 -10.43 -10.04 3.13
CA ALA A 307 -10.98 -8.71 3.20
C ALA A 307 -10.64 -7.86 1.97
N ALA A 308 -9.39 -7.92 1.50
CA ALA A 308 -8.95 -7.28 0.26
C ALA A 308 -9.78 -7.75 -0.94
N MET A 309 -10.06 -9.06 -1.02
CA MET A 309 -10.86 -9.63 -2.08
C MET A 309 -12.35 -9.23 -2.03
N LYS A 310 -12.92 -8.98 -0.86
CA LYS A 310 -14.30 -8.51 -0.72
C LYS A 310 -14.51 -7.09 -1.25
N GLY A 311 -13.50 -6.23 -1.13
CA GLY A 311 -13.53 -4.84 -1.63
C GLY A 311 -13.39 -4.71 -3.15
N ILE A 312 -13.05 -5.78 -3.87
CA ILE A 312 -12.77 -5.75 -5.31
C ILE A 312 -13.99 -6.24 -6.10
N ARG A 313 -14.47 -5.43 -7.06
CA ARG A 313 -15.64 -5.77 -7.89
C ARG A 313 -15.32 -6.83 -8.96
N GLY A 314 -16.34 -7.60 -9.37
CA GLY A 314 -16.29 -8.84 -10.11
C GLY A 314 -15.38 -8.94 -11.35
N ASP A 315 -15.34 -7.91 -12.20
CA ASP A 315 -14.51 -7.86 -13.41
C ASP A 315 -13.01 -7.69 -13.13
N GLN A 316 -12.66 -7.20 -11.93
CA GLN A 316 -11.29 -7.00 -11.49
C GLN A 316 -10.76 -8.15 -10.62
N ARG A 317 -11.66 -9.05 -10.17
CA ARG A 317 -11.27 -10.24 -9.37
C ARG A 317 -10.30 -11.15 -10.09
N SER A 318 -10.43 -11.30 -11.40
CA SER A 318 -9.52 -12.14 -12.20
C SER A 318 -8.07 -11.65 -12.20
N HIS A 319 -7.84 -10.34 -12.03
CA HIS A 319 -6.50 -9.75 -11.97
C HIS A 319 -5.87 -9.78 -10.58
N VAL A 320 -6.69 -9.98 -9.53
CA VAL A 320 -6.29 -9.92 -8.12
C VAL A 320 -6.47 -11.27 -7.41
N GLN A 321 -6.97 -12.30 -8.11
CA GLN A 321 -7.17 -13.65 -7.57
C GLN A 321 -5.91 -14.30 -6.99
N ASP A 322 -4.74 -13.79 -7.37
CA ASP A 322 -3.43 -14.29 -6.96
C ASP A 322 -2.77 -13.49 -5.84
N LEU A 323 -3.51 -12.65 -5.10
CA LEU A 323 -2.98 -11.99 -3.90
C LEU A 323 -2.52 -13.04 -2.89
N ARG A 324 -1.26 -13.00 -2.51
CA ARG A 324 -0.67 -14.00 -1.61
C ARG A 324 -0.46 -13.49 -0.20
N SER A 325 -0.23 -12.19 -0.04
CA SER A 325 -0.06 -11.58 1.27
C SER A 325 -0.45 -10.10 1.23
N ALA A 326 -1.15 -9.65 2.25
CA ALA A 326 -1.38 -8.24 2.52
C ALA A 326 -0.88 -7.91 3.92
N GLN A 327 -0.02 -6.90 4.04
CA GLN A 327 0.56 -6.48 5.29
C GLN A 327 0.01 -5.10 5.67
N PRO A 328 -0.49 -4.94 6.90
CA PRO A 328 -0.98 -3.65 7.39
C PRO A 328 0.17 -2.66 7.55
N VAL A 329 -0.13 -1.39 7.29
CA VAL A 329 0.81 -0.30 7.45
C VAL A 329 0.24 0.72 8.41
N THR A 330 1.00 1.06 9.45
CA THR A 330 0.60 2.02 10.48
C THR A 330 1.53 3.22 10.52
N LEU A 331 1.00 4.40 10.80
CA LEU A 331 1.76 5.57 11.21
C LEU A 331 1.45 5.83 12.70
N GLY A 332 2.46 5.67 13.56
CA GLY A 332 2.26 5.66 15.00
C GLY A 332 1.36 4.50 15.45
N HIS A 333 0.20 4.83 16.00
CA HIS A 333 -0.79 3.85 16.47
C HIS A 333 -1.99 3.69 15.52
N ILE A 334 -2.06 4.51 14.47
CA ILE A 334 -3.20 4.58 13.56
C ILE A 334 -2.87 3.78 12.30
N TYR A 335 -3.84 3.00 11.86
CA TYR A 335 -3.77 2.27 10.61
C TYR A 335 -4.00 3.22 9.44
N ARG A 336 -3.05 3.29 8.50
CA ARG A 336 -3.08 4.27 7.40
C ARG A 336 -2.89 3.66 6.01
N GLY A 337 -2.58 2.37 5.92
CA GLY A 337 -2.34 1.75 4.63
C GLY A 337 -2.22 0.24 4.64
N ALA A 338 -2.00 -0.33 3.48
CA ALA A 338 -1.67 -1.73 3.28
C ALA A 338 -0.69 -1.92 2.12
N LEU A 339 0.29 -2.78 2.31
CA LEU A 339 1.14 -3.28 1.24
C LEU A 339 0.67 -4.69 0.84
N VAL A 340 0.31 -4.84 -0.43
CA VAL A 340 -0.22 -6.08 -0.97
C VAL A 340 0.78 -6.70 -1.93
N PHE A 341 1.17 -7.94 -1.65
CA PHE A 341 2.08 -8.73 -2.45
C PHE A 341 1.30 -9.68 -3.38
N GLY A 342 1.67 -9.70 -4.65
CA GLY A 342 1.20 -10.67 -5.63
C GLY A 342 1.89 -12.03 -5.50
N PRO A 343 1.67 -12.95 -6.46
CA PRO A 343 2.34 -14.24 -6.44
C PRO A 343 3.86 -14.06 -6.45
N PHE A 344 4.54 -14.83 -5.61
CA PHE A 344 5.99 -14.91 -5.62
C PHE A 344 6.44 -15.86 -6.74
N ALA A 345 7.62 -15.63 -7.32
CA ALA A 345 8.18 -16.47 -8.37
C ALA A 345 8.51 -17.90 -7.87
N GLU A 346 8.82 -18.00 -6.58
CA GLU A 346 9.11 -19.25 -5.89
C GLU A 346 8.11 -19.46 -4.75
N PRO A 347 7.82 -20.71 -4.34
CA PRO A 347 6.91 -20.99 -3.24
C PRO A 347 7.47 -20.41 -1.94
N VAL A 348 6.82 -19.37 -1.44
CA VAL A 348 7.16 -18.68 -0.19
C VAL A 348 6.23 -19.17 0.91
N ASN A 349 6.79 -19.67 2.00
CA ASN A 349 6.02 -19.91 3.21
C ASN A 349 5.75 -18.58 3.91
N ILE A 350 4.59 -17.96 3.59
CA ILE A 350 4.21 -16.63 4.07
C ILE A 350 4.19 -16.55 5.60
N THR A 351 3.81 -17.62 6.28
CA THR A 351 3.78 -17.65 7.75
C THR A 351 5.19 -17.54 8.33
N ARG A 352 6.17 -18.24 7.72
CA ARG A 352 7.58 -18.19 8.14
C ARG A 352 8.21 -16.84 7.82
N GLU A 353 7.86 -16.25 6.69
CA GLU A 353 8.43 -14.99 6.20
C GLU A 353 7.65 -13.75 6.65
N HIS A 354 6.60 -13.94 7.45
CA HIS A 354 5.70 -12.86 7.89
C HIS A 354 6.44 -11.70 8.56
N HIS A 355 7.44 -11.99 9.37
CA HIS A 355 8.19 -10.95 10.08
C HIS A 355 8.91 -10.03 9.09
N PHE A 356 9.62 -10.58 8.12
CA PHE A 356 10.35 -9.80 7.12
C PHE A 356 9.42 -8.99 6.22
N LEU A 357 8.32 -9.58 5.74
CA LEU A 357 7.31 -8.87 4.95
C LEU A 357 6.66 -7.72 5.75
N SER A 358 6.44 -7.93 7.05
CA SER A 358 5.91 -6.92 7.96
C SER A 358 6.90 -5.76 8.16
N GLU A 359 8.20 -6.05 8.29
CA GLU A 359 9.24 -5.02 8.40
C GLU A 359 9.37 -4.19 7.12
N ILE A 360 9.32 -4.81 5.94
CA ILE A 360 9.27 -4.10 4.66
C ILE A 360 8.06 -3.15 4.64
N SER A 361 6.90 -3.66 5.00
CA SER A 361 5.65 -2.88 4.98
C SER A 361 5.71 -1.71 5.96
N ARG A 362 6.28 -1.92 7.13
CA ARG A 362 6.48 -0.88 8.15
C ARG A 362 7.43 0.22 7.65
N LEU A 363 8.53 -0.14 7.00
CA LEU A 363 9.50 0.83 6.46
C LEU A 363 8.89 1.64 5.31
N ILE A 364 8.28 0.97 4.32
CA ILE A 364 7.60 1.65 3.21
C ILE A 364 6.50 2.57 3.75
N GLY A 365 5.71 2.07 4.68
CA GLY A 365 4.66 2.85 5.30
C GLY A 365 5.19 4.10 6.00
N HIS A 366 6.25 3.97 6.79
CA HIS A 366 6.86 5.11 7.45
C HIS A 366 7.35 6.15 6.45
N LEU A 367 8.09 5.74 5.42
CA LEU A 367 8.60 6.65 4.39
C LEU A 367 7.45 7.36 3.65
N VAL A 368 6.50 6.61 3.12
CA VAL A 368 5.45 7.15 2.25
C VAL A 368 4.39 7.94 3.02
N LEU A 369 3.93 7.41 4.16
CA LEU A 369 2.89 8.07 4.94
C LEU A 369 3.39 9.35 5.62
N THR A 370 4.67 9.39 6.01
CA THR A 370 5.28 10.62 6.54
C THR A 370 5.28 11.73 5.49
N GLU A 371 5.62 11.41 4.24
CA GLU A 371 5.59 12.39 3.15
C GLU A 371 4.18 12.86 2.81
N LEU A 372 3.21 11.96 2.83
CA LEU A 372 1.79 12.33 2.67
C LEU A 372 1.33 13.28 3.78
N GLU A 373 1.73 13.03 5.02
CA GLU A 373 1.39 13.90 6.15
C GLU A 373 2.06 15.28 6.03
N ILE A 374 3.34 15.30 5.64
CA ILE A 374 4.06 16.57 5.38
C ILE A 374 3.35 17.37 4.28
N LEU A 375 2.97 16.72 3.18
CA LEU A 375 2.25 17.37 2.09
C LEU A 375 0.90 17.96 2.56
N ASN A 376 0.14 17.20 3.33
CA ASN A 376 -1.13 17.65 3.91
C ASN A 376 -0.94 18.86 4.83
N LEU A 377 0.06 18.82 5.71
CA LEU A 377 0.40 19.94 6.59
C LEU A 377 0.83 21.19 5.81
N GLN A 378 1.58 21.01 4.73
CA GLN A 378 1.96 22.13 3.85
C GLN A 378 0.75 22.75 3.15
N GLN A 379 -0.20 21.93 2.71
CA GLN A 379 -1.45 22.41 2.10
C GLN A 379 -2.29 23.17 3.13
N GLN A 380 -2.48 22.63 4.33
CA GLN A 380 -3.16 23.32 5.43
C GLN A 380 -2.50 24.65 5.76
N LYS A 381 -1.16 24.66 5.88
CA LYS A 381 -0.41 25.91 6.13
C LYS A 381 -0.66 26.96 5.05
N LYS A 382 -0.62 26.59 3.77
CA LYS A 382 -0.93 27.52 2.65
C LYS A 382 -2.36 28.08 2.74
N GLN A 383 -3.33 27.24 3.10
CA GLN A 383 -4.71 27.68 3.33
C GLN A 383 -4.78 28.69 4.47
N TRP A 384 -4.15 28.40 5.62
CA TRP A 384 -4.09 29.34 6.74
C TRP A 384 -3.41 30.66 6.39
N GLU A 385 -2.32 30.63 5.63
CA GLU A 385 -1.64 31.85 5.17
C GLU A 385 -2.54 32.67 4.23
N SER A 386 -3.28 32.03 3.35
CA SER A 386 -4.26 32.69 2.46
C SER A 386 -5.36 33.37 3.29
N THR A 387 -5.95 32.66 4.24
CA THR A 387 -6.98 33.17 5.14
C THR A 387 -6.48 34.36 5.97
N ALA A 388 -5.30 34.26 6.55
CA ALA A 388 -4.70 35.34 7.34
C ALA A 388 -4.47 36.61 6.49
N LYS A 389 -4.00 36.46 5.24
CA LYS A 389 -3.87 37.59 4.30
C LYS A 389 -5.20 38.24 3.99
N LEU A 390 -6.23 37.42 3.75
CA LEU A 390 -7.58 37.92 3.47
C LEU A 390 -8.16 38.67 4.67
N LEU A 391 -8.12 38.10 5.86
CA LEU A 391 -8.55 38.75 7.10
C LEU A 391 -7.81 40.06 7.33
N THR A 392 -6.50 40.10 7.14
CA THR A 392 -5.70 41.33 7.27
C THR A 392 -6.18 42.41 6.30
N HIS A 393 -6.48 41.99 5.05
CA HIS A 393 -7.00 42.92 4.05
C HIS A 393 -8.41 43.46 4.41
N GLN A 394 -9.32 42.59 4.86
CA GLN A 394 -10.66 42.97 5.27
C GLN A 394 -10.64 43.93 6.45
N VAL A 395 -9.84 43.61 7.49
CA VAL A 395 -9.68 44.48 8.66
C VAL A 395 -9.12 45.85 8.25
N ARG A 396 -8.06 45.88 7.44
CA ARG A 396 -7.47 47.16 6.97
C ARG A 396 -8.48 48.00 6.17
N THR A 397 -9.21 47.35 5.26
CA THR A 397 -10.19 48.02 4.41
C THR A 397 -11.35 48.63 5.23
N ALA A 398 -11.80 47.93 6.28
CA ALA A 398 -12.86 48.41 7.14
C ALA A 398 -12.39 49.47 8.17
N LEU A 399 -11.16 49.38 8.66
CA LEU A 399 -10.60 50.36 9.59
C LEU A 399 -10.42 51.74 8.96
N THR A 400 -10.10 51.84 7.68
CA THR A 400 -9.88 53.11 6.98
C THR A 400 -11.10 54.05 7.07
N PRO A 401 -12.36 53.68 6.70
CA PRO A 401 -13.51 54.54 6.83
C PRO A 401 -13.91 54.78 8.30
N ILE A 402 -13.71 53.84 9.21
CA ILE A 402 -13.94 54.03 10.65
C ILE A 402 -13.05 55.15 11.18
N THR A 403 -11.75 55.07 10.87
CA THR A 403 -10.76 56.08 11.27
C THR A 403 -11.09 57.44 10.67
N ALA A 404 -11.54 57.49 9.40
CA ALA A 404 -11.96 58.71 8.75
C ALA A 404 -13.18 59.35 9.43
N GLN A 405 -14.21 58.57 9.81
CA GLN A 405 -15.39 59.06 10.50
C GLN A 405 -15.08 59.55 11.92
N ILE A 406 -14.23 58.84 12.66
CA ILE A 406 -13.75 59.28 13.98
C ILE A 406 -12.94 60.59 13.83
N GLY A 407 -12.07 60.67 12.82
CA GLY A 407 -11.29 61.87 12.52
C GLY A 407 -12.19 63.09 12.21
N THR A 408 -13.24 62.86 11.41
CA THR A 408 -14.24 63.89 11.12
C THR A 408 -14.97 64.34 12.39
N ALA A 409 -15.45 63.45 13.23
CA ALA A 409 -16.07 63.73 14.50
C ALA A 409 -15.12 64.55 15.42
N LYS A 410 -13.84 64.20 15.50
CA LYS A 410 -12.79 64.87 16.26
C LYS A 410 -12.56 66.29 15.76
N LEU A 411 -12.50 66.51 14.46
CA LEU A 411 -12.35 67.84 13.86
C LEU A 411 -13.60 68.78 14.12
N LEU A 412 -14.81 68.19 14.09
CA LEU A 412 -16.04 68.86 14.37
C LEU A 412 -16.14 69.28 15.85
N LEU A 413 -15.62 68.52 16.79
CA LEU A 413 -15.53 68.81 18.21
C LEU A 413 -14.66 70.04 18.52
N GLN A 414 -13.72 70.37 17.65
CA GLN A 414 -12.86 71.55 17.78
C GLN A 414 -13.52 72.84 17.31
N ARG A 415 -14.71 72.77 16.70
CA ARG A 415 -15.48 73.96 16.25
C ARG A 415 -16.44 74.48 17.33
N GLN A 416 -16.94 75.72 17.19
CA GLN A 416 -17.93 76.25 18.12
C GLN A 416 -19.19 75.37 18.15
N PRO A 417 -19.74 75.08 19.35
CA PRO A 417 -20.91 74.21 19.48
C PRO A 417 -22.12 74.84 18.79
N SER A 418 -22.71 74.10 17.86
CA SER A 418 -23.98 74.41 17.25
C SER A 418 -24.83 73.17 17.15
N GLU A 419 -26.15 73.29 17.10
CA GLU A 419 -27.04 72.12 16.95
C GLU A 419 -26.71 71.28 15.68
N GLN A 420 -26.29 71.97 14.63
CA GLN A 420 -25.90 71.38 13.37
C GLN A 420 -24.56 70.62 13.50
N THR A 421 -23.59 71.19 14.26
CA THR A 421 -22.31 70.53 14.55
C THR A 421 -22.52 69.28 15.40
N ASN A 422 -23.38 69.30 16.41
CA ASN A 422 -23.71 68.20 17.27
C ASN A 422 -24.42 67.06 16.49
N LYS A 423 -25.31 67.37 15.56
CA LYS A 423 -25.97 66.40 14.69
C LYS A 423 -24.93 65.68 13.76
N LEU A 424 -23.96 66.40 13.21
CA LEU A 424 -22.92 65.88 12.36
C LEU A 424 -21.96 65.00 13.15
N ILE A 425 -21.57 65.32 14.37
CA ILE A 425 -20.75 64.50 15.26
C ILE A 425 -21.47 63.18 15.58
N SER A 426 -22.77 63.31 15.98
CA SER A 426 -23.57 62.09 16.28
C SER A 426 -23.72 61.19 15.08
N SER A 427 -23.92 61.70 13.89
CA SER A 427 -24.00 60.97 12.64
C SER A 427 -22.66 60.22 12.31
N SER A 428 -21.53 60.96 12.45
CA SER A 428 -20.20 60.33 12.19
C SER A 428 -19.85 59.26 13.18
N LEU A 429 -20.16 59.44 14.47
CA LEU A 429 -19.94 58.42 15.49
C LEU A 429 -20.85 57.20 15.29
N LYS A 430 -22.13 57.42 14.94
CA LYS A 430 -23.07 56.35 14.63
C LYS A 430 -22.60 55.54 13.40
N GLY A 431 -22.13 56.21 12.36
CA GLY A 431 -21.57 55.54 11.17
C GLY A 431 -20.32 54.73 11.47
N ALA A 432 -19.40 55.27 12.32
CA ALA A 432 -18.23 54.52 12.76
C ALA A 432 -18.62 53.27 13.56
N HIS A 433 -19.61 53.39 14.45
CA HIS A 433 -20.12 52.27 15.24
C HIS A 433 -20.74 51.17 14.35
N GLU A 434 -21.58 51.55 13.38
CA GLU A 434 -22.15 50.59 12.43
C GLU A 434 -21.09 49.87 11.60
N LEU A 435 -20.03 50.57 11.18
CA LEU A 435 -18.91 49.95 10.47
C LEU A 435 -18.11 48.99 11.36
N CYS A 436 -17.90 49.30 12.64
CA CYS A 436 -17.28 48.38 13.60
C CYS A 436 -18.09 47.11 13.78
N LEU A 437 -19.42 47.20 13.92
CA LEU A 437 -20.29 46.05 14.03
C LEU A 437 -20.26 45.16 12.77
N ARG A 438 -20.27 45.80 11.58
CA ARG A 438 -20.14 45.05 10.31
C ARG A 438 -18.80 44.38 10.17
N LEU A 439 -17.69 45.00 10.59
CA LEU A 439 -16.37 44.39 10.58
C LEU A 439 -16.33 43.17 11.51
N GLY A 440 -16.84 43.31 12.74
CA GLY A 440 -16.88 42.21 13.70
C GLY A 440 -17.66 41.01 13.15
N LYS A 441 -18.81 41.26 12.53
CA LYS A 441 -19.61 40.19 11.89
C LYS A 441 -18.85 39.57 10.72
N SER A 442 -18.27 40.34 9.81
CA SER A 442 -17.56 39.82 8.63
C SER A 442 -16.31 39.00 9.01
N VAL A 443 -15.56 39.44 10.03
CA VAL A 443 -14.39 38.69 10.53
C VAL A 443 -14.83 37.37 11.19
N GLY A 444 -15.91 37.43 12.01
CA GLY A 444 -16.48 36.23 12.62
C GLY A 444 -16.91 35.17 11.59
N GLU A 445 -17.71 35.60 10.61
CA GLU A 445 -18.17 34.72 9.51
C GLU A 445 -17.01 34.11 8.72
N THR A 446 -15.94 34.88 8.45
CA THR A 446 -14.77 34.37 7.73
C THR A 446 -13.98 33.33 8.54
N VAL A 447 -13.82 33.58 9.85
CA VAL A 447 -13.13 32.64 10.75
C VAL A 447 -13.94 31.36 10.92
N GLU A 448 -15.26 31.48 11.17
CA GLU A 448 -16.14 30.32 11.34
C GLU A 448 -16.19 29.47 10.07
N ALA A 449 -16.31 30.05 8.88
CA ALA A 449 -16.32 29.35 7.63
C ALA A 449 -15.01 28.58 7.39
N HIS A 450 -13.85 29.17 7.67
CA HIS A 450 -12.57 28.51 7.51
C HIS A 450 -12.32 27.41 8.55
N VAL A 451 -12.74 27.59 9.80
CA VAL A 451 -12.67 26.55 10.82
C VAL A 451 -13.55 25.36 10.45
N LEU A 452 -14.76 25.60 9.94
CA LEU A 452 -15.66 24.55 9.47
C LEU A 452 -15.14 23.77 8.25
N LEU A 453 -14.33 24.42 7.39
CA LEU A 453 -13.72 23.76 6.22
C LEU A 453 -12.46 22.96 6.56
N LEU A 454 -11.78 23.29 7.66
CA LEU A 454 -10.53 22.65 8.05
C LEU A 454 -10.71 21.32 8.79
N GLU A 455 -11.92 21.02 9.26
CA GLU A 455 -12.24 19.79 9.99
C GLU A 455 -13.38 19.00 9.30
N PRO A 456 -13.10 18.39 8.11
CA PRO A 456 -14.11 17.54 7.43
C PRO A 456 -14.52 16.33 8.27
N GLU A 457 -13.68 15.94 9.22
CA GLU A 457 -13.89 14.77 10.09
C GLU A 457 -14.98 15.00 11.14
N ASP A 458 -15.34 16.26 11.43
CA ASP A 458 -16.35 16.62 12.42
C ASP A 458 -17.74 16.88 11.83
N MET A 459 -18.04 16.39 10.62
CA MET A 459 -19.39 16.45 10.05
C MET A 459 -20.37 15.67 10.93
N LYS A 460 -21.36 16.36 11.47
CA LYS A 460 -22.43 15.77 12.29
C LYS A 460 -23.68 15.54 11.44
N PHE A 461 -23.73 14.37 10.83
CA PHE A 461 -24.88 14.00 10.01
C PHE A 461 -26.07 13.57 10.89
N GLU A 462 -27.20 14.24 10.67
CA GLU A 462 -28.47 13.94 11.32
C GLU A 462 -29.60 13.90 10.29
N ASP A 463 -30.59 13.04 10.50
CA ASP A 463 -31.80 13.04 9.67
C ASP A 463 -32.60 14.31 9.92
N TYR A 464 -32.69 15.19 8.92
CA TYR A 464 -33.38 16.47 9.04
C TYR A 464 -34.24 16.78 7.81
N PRO A 465 -35.46 17.36 7.97
CA PRO A 465 -36.31 17.76 6.84
C PRO A 465 -35.68 18.91 6.05
N LEU A 466 -35.35 18.67 4.79
CA LEU A 466 -34.76 19.69 3.91
C LEU A 466 -35.74 20.87 3.68
N SER A 467 -37.05 20.59 3.64
CA SER A 467 -38.07 21.61 3.53
C SER A 467 -37.98 22.68 4.64
N VAL A 468 -37.80 22.21 5.88
CA VAL A 468 -37.68 23.12 7.05
C VAL A 468 -36.39 23.92 6.99
N LEU A 469 -35.28 23.29 6.62
CA LEU A 469 -33.98 23.96 6.50
C LEU A 469 -34.02 25.08 5.45
N VAL A 470 -34.54 24.77 4.25
CA VAL A 470 -34.61 25.71 3.13
C VAL A 470 -35.53 26.91 3.49
N SER A 471 -36.69 26.62 4.09
CA SER A 471 -37.63 27.66 4.51
C SER A 471 -37.02 28.61 5.57
N ASN A 472 -36.37 28.05 6.60
CA ASN A 472 -35.72 28.85 7.64
C ASN A 472 -34.60 29.74 7.06
N CYS A 473 -33.80 29.23 6.13
CA CYS A 473 -32.78 30.01 5.45
C CYS A 473 -33.41 31.11 4.59
N ALA A 474 -34.50 30.86 3.88
CA ALA A 474 -35.19 31.89 3.08
C ALA A 474 -35.80 33.01 3.96
N ASP A 475 -36.45 32.65 5.06
CA ASP A 475 -37.05 33.59 5.99
C ASP A 475 -36.03 34.59 6.57
N ALA A 476 -34.80 34.12 6.84
CA ALA A 476 -33.71 34.95 7.34
C ALA A 476 -33.34 36.08 6.36
N PHE A 477 -33.57 35.91 5.07
CA PHE A 477 -33.26 36.93 4.05
C PHE A 477 -34.48 37.69 3.51
N ALA A 478 -35.70 37.35 3.90
CA ALA A 478 -36.92 37.97 3.40
C ALA A 478 -36.92 39.52 3.59
N GLN A 479 -36.59 40.00 4.79
CA GLN A 479 -36.51 41.42 5.10
C GLN A 479 -35.41 42.15 4.30
N GLU A 480 -34.25 41.55 4.09
CA GLU A 480 -33.16 42.14 3.30
C GLU A 480 -33.50 42.19 1.81
N ALA A 481 -34.18 41.16 1.31
CA ALA A 481 -34.71 41.15 -0.06
C ALA A 481 -35.70 42.27 -0.29
N ASP A 482 -36.68 42.46 0.60
CA ASP A 482 -37.65 43.57 0.53
C ASP A 482 -36.98 44.92 0.59
N ARG A 483 -36.03 45.11 1.50
CA ARG A 483 -35.26 46.35 1.61
C ARG A 483 -34.53 46.70 0.31
N ARG A 484 -34.11 45.68 -0.44
CA ARG A 484 -33.45 45.83 -1.73
C ARG A 484 -34.42 45.81 -2.91
N GLN A 485 -35.74 45.88 -2.68
CA GLN A 485 -36.80 45.83 -3.70
C GLN A 485 -36.80 44.52 -4.50
N ARG A 486 -36.60 43.37 -3.83
CA ARG A 486 -36.70 42.04 -4.41
C ARG A 486 -37.75 41.23 -3.66
N THR A 487 -38.45 40.36 -4.39
CA THR A 487 -39.44 39.46 -3.79
C THR A 487 -38.85 38.07 -3.68
N LEU A 488 -38.60 37.58 -2.47
CA LEU A 488 -38.16 36.22 -2.22
C LEU A 488 -39.41 35.33 -2.11
N VAL A 489 -39.47 34.26 -2.93
CA VAL A 489 -40.59 33.34 -3.00
C VAL A 489 -40.05 31.92 -2.80
N VAL A 490 -40.59 31.23 -1.80
CA VAL A 490 -40.40 29.78 -1.63
C VAL A 490 -41.54 29.09 -2.34
N ASP A 491 -41.25 28.30 -3.34
CA ASP A 491 -42.22 27.56 -4.15
C ASP A 491 -42.80 26.37 -3.37
N GLU A 492 -44.06 26.01 -3.60
CA GLU A 492 -44.74 24.88 -2.91
C GLU A 492 -43.98 23.58 -3.04
N SER A 493 -43.21 23.40 -4.12
CA SER A 493 -42.35 22.21 -4.30
C SER A 493 -41.28 22.02 -3.22
N VAL A 494 -40.93 23.05 -2.45
CA VAL A 494 -40.02 22.94 -1.31
C VAL A 494 -40.65 22.15 -0.16
N GLU A 495 -41.97 22.21 0.03
CA GLU A 495 -42.67 21.43 1.05
C GLU A 495 -42.58 19.91 0.79
N GLU A 496 -42.40 19.52 -0.47
CA GLU A 496 -42.28 18.13 -0.89
C GLU A 496 -40.84 17.57 -0.73
N LEU A 497 -39.87 18.42 -0.32
CA LEU A 497 -38.50 17.95 -0.10
C LEU A 497 -38.43 16.94 1.04
N PRO A 498 -37.74 15.81 0.82
CA PRO A 498 -37.64 14.73 1.81
C PRO A 498 -36.73 15.08 2.98
N GLN A 499 -36.71 14.19 3.97
CA GLN A 499 -35.65 14.17 4.96
C GLN A 499 -34.37 13.65 4.33
N ALA A 500 -33.22 14.21 4.75
CA ALA A 500 -31.91 13.77 4.33
C ALA A 500 -30.95 13.75 5.52
N GLU A 501 -29.96 12.90 5.43
CA GLU A 501 -28.86 12.78 6.40
C GLU A 501 -27.84 13.89 6.12
N ILE A 502 -27.89 14.97 6.89
CA ILE A 502 -27.12 16.20 6.64
C ILE A 502 -26.51 16.77 7.92
N ASP A 503 -25.41 17.52 7.77
CA ASP A 503 -24.94 18.45 8.79
C ASP A 503 -25.73 19.77 8.66
N ILE A 504 -26.69 19.95 9.57
CA ILE A 504 -27.67 21.05 9.52
C ILE A 504 -26.97 22.42 9.50
N ALA A 505 -25.98 22.60 10.39
CA ALA A 505 -25.31 23.90 10.55
C ALA A 505 -24.51 24.26 9.28
N ARG A 506 -23.75 23.33 8.75
CA ARG A 506 -22.94 23.55 7.55
C ARG A 506 -23.78 23.74 6.30
N LEU A 507 -24.82 22.93 6.11
CA LEU A 507 -25.70 23.08 4.95
C LEU A 507 -26.52 24.38 5.01
N ALA A 508 -26.91 24.82 6.21
CA ALA A 508 -27.54 26.14 6.39
C ALA A 508 -26.63 27.29 5.94
N ILE A 509 -25.31 27.22 6.22
CA ILE A 509 -24.33 28.23 5.76
C ILE A 509 -24.26 28.22 4.22
N ALA A 510 -24.18 27.06 3.59
CA ALA A 510 -24.13 26.96 2.14
C ALA A 510 -25.37 27.53 1.46
N LEU A 511 -26.57 27.18 1.96
CA LEU A 511 -27.84 27.74 1.47
C LEU A 511 -27.92 29.25 1.68
N SER A 512 -27.52 29.72 2.86
CA SER A 512 -27.48 31.16 3.17
C SER A 512 -26.57 31.94 2.24
N ASN A 513 -25.39 31.43 1.92
CA ASN A 513 -24.45 32.02 0.97
C ASN A 513 -25.05 32.16 -0.44
N LEU A 514 -25.80 31.15 -0.89
CA LEU A 514 -26.45 31.15 -2.20
C LEU A 514 -27.65 32.12 -2.24
N ILE A 515 -28.46 32.15 -1.19
CA ILE A 515 -29.61 33.08 -1.08
C ILE A 515 -29.11 34.52 -0.97
N ASP A 516 -28.07 34.81 -0.17
CA ASP A 516 -27.45 36.13 -0.07
C ASP A 516 -26.89 36.61 -1.42
N ASN A 517 -26.26 35.69 -2.18
CA ASN A 517 -25.82 35.99 -3.54
C ASN A 517 -27.01 36.35 -4.46
N ALA A 518 -28.09 35.60 -4.44
CA ALA A 518 -29.30 35.93 -5.19
C ALA A 518 -29.86 37.31 -4.78
N VAL A 519 -29.92 37.59 -3.48
CA VAL A 519 -30.36 38.89 -2.97
C VAL A 519 -29.41 40.03 -3.37
N LYS A 520 -28.11 39.81 -3.47
CA LYS A 520 -27.10 40.82 -3.86
C LYS A 520 -27.08 41.10 -5.35
N TYR A 521 -27.16 40.06 -6.17
CA TYR A 521 -26.86 40.14 -7.61
C TYR A 521 -28.10 40.26 -8.51
N SER A 522 -29.30 39.91 -8.04
CA SER A 522 -30.51 40.13 -8.81
C SER A 522 -30.81 41.62 -9.05
N PHE A 523 -31.59 41.92 -10.05
CA PHE A 523 -32.03 43.29 -10.33
C PHE A 523 -33.18 43.72 -9.39
N PRO A 524 -33.33 45.01 -9.11
CA PRO A 524 -34.50 45.50 -8.37
C PRO A 524 -35.80 45.18 -9.07
N ASN A 525 -36.87 44.98 -8.30
CA ASN A 525 -38.21 44.58 -8.76
C ASN A 525 -38.29 43.25 -9.48
N THR A 526 -37.33 42.34 -9.21
CA THR A 526 -37.36 40.97 -9.69
C THR A 526 -37.71 39.99 -8.56
N LYS A 527 -38.05 38.73 -8.96
CA LYS A 527 -38.36 37.67 -8.03
C LYS A 527 -37.13 36.73 -7.89
N ILE A 528 -36.85 36.35 -6.66
CA ILE A 528 -35.95 35.24 -6.34
C ILE A 528 -36.84 34.07 -5.96
N VAL A 529 -36.70 32.94 -6.64
CA VAL A 529 -37.55 31.76 -6.45
C VAL A 529 -36.70 30.57 -6.01
N ILE A 530 -37.09 29.95 -4.90
CA ILE A 530 -36.47 28.73 -4.40
C ILE A 530 -37.42 27.57 -4.68
N ARG A 531 -36.94 26.52 -5.37
CA ARG A 531 -37.70 25.32 -5.70
C ARG A 531 -37.05 24.07 -5.13
N GLY A 532 -37.89 23.10 -4.78
CA GLY A 532 -37.51 21.75 -4.39
C GLY A 532 -37.77 20.76 -5.50
N GLY A 533 -37.07 19.65 -5.49
CA GLY A 533 -37.33 18.50 -6.33
C GLY A 533 -36.64 17.25 -5.81
N GLN A 534 -37.13 16.11 -6.19
CA GLN A 534 -36.51 14.83 -5.86
C GLN A 534 -36.24 14.06 -7.16
N GLN A 535 -35.06 13.51 -7.28
CA GLN A 535 -34.73 12.60 -8.37
C GLN A 535 -34.87 11.17 -7.85
N ASP A 536 -35.97 10.51 -8.22
CA ASP A 536 -36.23 9.12 -7.85
C ASP A 536 -35.37 8.18 -8.70
N SER A 537 -34.51 7.42 -8.06
CA SER A 537 -33.64 6.43 -8.72
C SER A 537 -34.12 4.99 -8.48
N GLY A 538 -35.26 4.80 -7.80
CA GLY A 538 -35.77 3.47 -7.44
C GLY A 538 -34.98 2.77 -6.32
N ASP A 539 -33.86 3.34 -5.91
CA ASP A 539 -33.01 2.88 -4.80
C ASP A 539 -32.76 4.08 -3.87
N LEU A 540 -33.16 3.95 -2.61
CA LEU A 540 -33.02 5.00 -1.59
C LEU A 540 -31.56 5.44 -1.38
N ASP A 541 -30.59 4.54 -1.59
CA ASP A 541 -29.16 4.86 -1.48
C ASP A 541 -28.63 5.70 -2.65
N LEU A 542 -29.41 5.84 -3.73
CA LEU A 542 -29.08 6.63 -4.93
C LEU A 542 -30.00 7.83 -5.12
N ALA A 543 -31.00 8.00 -4.26
CA ALA A 543 -31.94 9.11 -4.35
C ALA A 543 -31.31 10.43 -3.91
N ASN A 544 -31.57 11.50 -4.68
CA ASN A 544 -31.04 12.83 -4.40
C ASN A 544 -32.20 13.83 -4.28
N ALA A 545 -32.11 14.73 -3.30
CA ALA A 545 -32.88 15.96 -3.28
C ALA A 545 -32.21 17.01 -4.17
N THR A 546 -33.00 17.80 -4.87
CA THR A 546 -32.55 18.94 -5.67
C THR A 546 -33.14 20.21 -5.10
N ILE A 547 -32.30 21.24 -4.89
CA ILE A 547 -32.71 22.56 -4.48
C ILE A 547 -32.25 23.54 -5.56
N GLU A 548 -33.16 24.34 -6.09
CA GLU A 548 -32.84 25.36 -7.09
C GLU A 548 -33.13 26.76 -6.51
N ILE A 549 -32.13 27.65 -6.64
CA ILE A 549 -32.26 29.06 -6.30
C ILE A 549 -32.14 29.86 -7.59
N GLN A 550 -33.23 30.49 -8.00
CA GLN A 550 -33.36 31.21 -9.25
C GLN A 550 -33.49 32.69 -8.98
N ASP A 551 -32.73 33.51 -9.69
CA ASP A 551 -32.86 34.96 -9.68
C ASP A 551 -32.71 35.52 -11.11
N ASP A 552 -33.16 36.77 -11.31
CA ASP A 552 -32.96 37.51 -12.58
C ASP A 552 -31.91 38.60 -12.33
N GLY A 553 -30.69 38.38 -12.79
CA GLY A 553 -29.53 39.21 -12.51
C GLY A 553 -28.56 39.39 -13.67
N ASP A 554 -27.29 39.58 -13.35
CA ASP A 554 -26.23 39.71 -14.35
C ASP A 554 -25.92 38.37 -15.02
N GLU A 555 -25.50 38.44 -16.28
CA GLU A 555 -25.04 37.27 -17.00
C GLU A 555 -23.82 36.59 -16.34
N ILE A 556 -23.82 35.28 -16.26
CA ILE A 556 -22.65 34.46 -15.98
C ILE A 556 -22.28 33.76 -17.31
N ALA A 557 -21.14 34.17 -17.89
CA ALA A 557 -20.71 33.63 -19.16
C ALA A 557 -20.36 32.11 -19.02
N PRO A 558 -20.55 31.30 -20.07
CA PRO A 558 -20.30 29.85 -20.01
C PRO A 558 -18.90 29.49 -19.50
N GLU A 559 -17.88 30.28 -19.84
CA GLU A 559 -16.49 30.05 -19.43
C GLU A 559 -16.27 30.37 -17.93
N GLN A 560 -17.25 30.97 -17.27
CA GLN A 560 -17.18 31.43 -15.88
C GLN A 560 -17.96 30.54 -14.92
N THR A 561 -18.79 29.64 -15.42
CA THR A 561 -19.69 28.80 -14.63
C THR A 561 -18.96 27.91 -13.62
N GLU A 562 -17.75 27.46 -13.91
CA GLU A 562 -16.90 26.74 -12.97
C GLU A 562 -16.04 27.69 -12.13
N ARG A 563 -15.55 28.77 -12.75
CA ARG A 563 -14.63 29.70 -12.09
C ARG A 563 -15.24 30.54 -10.99
N ILE A 564 -16.57 30.76 -10.99
CA ILE A 564 -17.24 31.47 -9.90
C ILE A 564 -17.17 30.74 -8.56
N PHE A 565 -16.87 29.46 -8.56
CA PHE A 565 -16.68 28.63 -7.37
C PHE A 565 -15.22 28.53 -6.91
N GLU A 566 -14.28 29.20 -7.61
CA GLU A 566 -12.88 29.28 -7.17
C GLU A 566 -12.74 30.25 -5.99
N GLU A 567 -11.80 29.97 -5.08
CA GLU A 567 -11.51 30.82 -3.92
C GLU A 567 -11.19 32.27 -4.34
N GLY A 568 -11.91 33.21 -3.80
CA GLY A 568 -11.71 34.64 -4.08
C GLY A 568 -12.20 35.10 -5.46
N ALA A 569 -12.94 34.28 -6.20
CA ALA A 569 -13.48 34.63 -7.50
C ALA A 569 -14.39 35.87 -7.41
N ARG A 570 -14.09 36.91 -8.14
CA ARG A 570 -14.80 38.21 -8.11
C ARG A 570 -15.01 38.78 -9.49
N GLY A 571 -16.23 39.35 -9.68
CA GLY A 571 -16.50 40.36 -10.69
C GLY A 571 -16.21 39.95 -12.10
N LEU A 572 -16.73 38.79 -12.49
CA LEU A 572 -16.49 38.24 -13.79
C LEU A 572 -17.29 38.97 -14.88
N THR A 573 -18.42 39.66 -14.57
CA THR A 573 -19.13 40.51 -15.53
C THR A 573 -19.96 41.58 -14.80
N GLY A 574 -20.90 42.23 -15.32
CA GLY A 574 -21.83 43.25 -14.81
C GLY A 574 -21.67 43.75 -13.36
N ALA A 575 -21.29 42.84 -12.44
CA ALA A 575 -21.06 43.13 -11.02
C ALA A 575 -19.96 44.18 -10.77
N LYS A 576 -18.94 44.30 -11.63
CA LYS A 576 -17.92 45.36 -11.57
C LYS A 576 -18.53 46.75 -11.82
N LEU A 577 -19.49 46.82 -12.72
CA LEU A 577 -20.17 48.06 -13.06
C LEU A 577 -21.07 48.52 -11.92
N ARG A 578 -21.68 47.59 -11.16
CA ARG A 578 -22.59 47.92 -10.04
C ARG A 578 -21.87 48.08 -8.70
N ARG A 579 -20.57 47.88 -8.61
CA ARG A 579 -19.74 47.96 -7.38
C ARG A 579 -20.34 47.21 -6.19
N ILE A 580 -20.85 46.00 -6.41
CA ILE A 580 -21.43 45.17 -5.36
C ILE A 580 -20.32 44.68 -4.43
N PRO A 581 -20.38 44.96 -3.11
CA PRO A 581 -19.37 44.49 -2.17
C PRO A 581 -19.53 42.97 -1.91
N GLY A 582 -18.43 42.27 -1.82
CA GLY A 582 -18.42 40.84 -1.49
C GLY A 582 -16.99 40.32 -1.28
N THR A 583 -16.80 39.23 -0.58
CA THR A 583 -15.49 38.62 -0.30
C THR A 583 -15.00 37.74 -1.46
N GLY A 584 -15.93 37.18 -2.24
CA GLY A 584 -15.64 36.16 -3.25
C GLY A 584 -15.46 34.73 -2.66
N LEU A 585 -15.80 34.56 -1.38
CA LEU A 585 -15.67 33.27 -0.69
C LEU A 585 -16.97 32.47 -0.62
N GLY A 586 -18.14 33.12 -0.57
CA GLY A 586 -19.41 32.47 -0.27
C GLY A 586 -19.80 31.35 -1.25
N LEU A 587 -19.50 31.48 -2.56
CA LEU A 587 -19.75 30.42 -3.54
C LEU A 587 -18.76 29.28 -3.40
N TRP A 588 -17.50 29.56 -3.12
CA TRP A 588 -16.48 28.55 -2.84
C TRP A 588 -16.81 27.75 -1.58
N GLU A 589 -17.19 28.43 -0.49
CA GLU A 589 -17.65 27.79 0.75
C GLU A 589 -18.90 26.94 0.53
N ALA A 590 -19.89 27.47 -0.21
CA ALA A 590 -21.09 26.69 -0.53
C ALA A 590 -20.76 25.40 -1.29
N ARG A 591 -19.86 25.48 -2.28
CA ARG A 591 -19.40 24.30 -3.02
C ARG A 591 -18.70 23.32 -2.11
N ALA A 592 -17.76 23.76 -1.29
CA ALA A 592 -17.01 22.89 -0.38
C ALA A 592 -17.94 22.15 0.61
N VAL A 593 -18.92 22.84 1.18
CA VAL A 593 -19.90 22.22 2.07
C VAL A 593 -20.79 21.21 1.34
N ILE A 594 -21.26 21.53 0.14
CA ILE A 594 -22.11 20.63 -0.66
C ILE A 594 -21.34 19.38 -1.07
N GLU A 595 -20.09 19.52 -1.50
CA GLU A 595 -19.19 18.42 -1.83
C GLU A 595 -18.88 17.55 -0.60
N ALA A 596 -18.71 18.13 0.59
CA ALA A 596 -18.57 17.41 1.85
C ALA A 596 -19.82 16.57 2.20
N HIS A 597 -21.00 17.00 1.78
CA HIS A 597 -22.24 16.21 1.82
C HIS A 597 -22.35 15.21 0.65
N ARG A 598 -21.28 15.00 -0.13
CA ARG A 598 -21.27 14.16 -1.35
C ARG A 598 -22.29 14.62 -2.40
N GLY A 599 -22.71 15.86 -2.32
CA GLY A 599 -23.58 16.53 -3.25
C GLY A 599 -22.81 17.16 -4.42
N SER A 600 -23.55 17.91 -5.25
CA SER A 600 -22.97 18.70 -6.32
C SER A 600 -23.72 20.02 -6.47
N ILE A 601 -23.00 21.06 -6.89
CA ILE A 601 -23.56 22.37 -7.21
C ILE A 601 -23.22 22.72 -8.66
N SER A 602 -24.17 23.35 -9.34
CA SER A 602 -23.97 23.85 -10.70
C SER A 602 -24.75 25.16 -10.89
N VAL A 603 -24.37 25.95 -11.90
CA VAL A 603 -25.05 27.18 -12.27
C VAL A 603 -25.39 27.19 -13.74
N ARG A 604 -26.53 27.79 -14.08
CA ARG A 604 -26.95 28.13 -15.45
C ARG A 604 -27.33 29.59 -15.50
N SER A 605 -27.04 30.24 -16.62
CA SER A 605 -27.42 31.63 -16.89
C SER A 605 -28.07 31.70 -18.26
N GLU A 606 -29.36 32.04 -18.29
CA GLU A 606 -30.18 32.05 -19.50
C GLU A 606 -30.74 33.47 -19.74
N PRO A 607 -30.67 34.03 -20.95
CA PRO A 607 -31.15 35.37 -21.23
C PRO A 607 -32.67 35.46 -21.11
N THR A 608 -33.18 36.47 -20.39
CA THR A 608 -34.61 36.72 -20.26
C THR A 608 -35.09 37.82 -21.25
N ALA A 609 -36.41 38.04 -21.32
CA ALA A 609 -36.97 39.16 -22.07
C ALA A 609 -36.95 40.49 -21.27
N THR A 610 -36.48 40.46 -20.01
CA THR A 610 -36.50 41.61 -19.11
C THR A 610 -35.23 42.46 -19.26
N TYR A 611 -35.38 43.77 -19.25
CA TYR A 611 -34.27 44.72 -19.29
C TYR A 611 -34.28 45.63 -18.06
N PHE A 612 -33.07 45.86 -17.51
CA PHE A 612 -32.86 46.82 -16.43
C PHE A 612 -31.81 47.84 -16.86
N ARG A 613 -32.20 49.14 -16.98
CA ARG A 613 -31.32 50.24 -17.43
C ARG A 613 -30.52 49.89 -18.69
N GLN A 614 -31.19 49.38 -19.73
CA GLN A 614 -30.63 48.93 -21.02
C GLN A 614 -29.77 47.65 -20.95
N MET A 615 -29.55 47.04 -19.78
CA MET A 615 -28.92 45.75 -19.65
C MET A 615 -29.98 44.64 -19.69
N ARG A 616 -29.74 43.60 -20.47
CA ARG A 616 -30.59 42.41 -20.49
C ARG A 616 -30.41 41.63 -19.21
N ALA A 617 -31.49 41.27 -18.54
CA ALA A 617 -31.42 40.40 -17.40
C ALA A 617 -31.23 38.94 -17.85
N ASN A 618 -30.42 38.21 -17.13
CA ASN A 618 -30.29 36.77 -17.26
C ASN A 618 -30.92 36.08 -16.06
N ARG A 619 -31.60 35.00 -16.33
CA ARG A 619 -32.08 34.09 -15.31
C ARG A 619 -30.90 33.21 -14.86
N VAL A 620 -30.45 33.43 -13.65
CA VAL A 620 -29.38 32.65 -13.02
C VAL A 620 -30.04 31.61 -12.13
N ILE A 621 -29.64 30.33 -12.32
CA ILE A 621 -30.18 29.19 -11.58
C ILE A 621 -29.03 28.46 -10.95
N PHE A 622 -28.89 28.52 -9.64
CA PHE A 622 -28.02 27.63 -8.88
C PHE A 622 -28.79 26.36 -8.55
N ARG A 623 -28.25 25.21 -8.95
CA ARG A 623 -28.84 23.91 -8.68
C ARG A 623 -27.91 23.11 -7.77
N ILE A 624 -28.44 22.69 -6.61
CA ILE A 624 -27.78 21.85 -5.62
C ILE A 624 -28.42 20.47 -5.69
N LYS A 625 -27.60 19.42 -5.62
CA LYS A 625 -28.05 18.05 -5.42
C LYS A 625 -27.45 17.50 -4.14
N ILE A 626 -28.25 16.98 -3.24
CA ILE A 626 -27.83 16.39 -1.96
C ILE A 626 -28.33 14.95 -1.91
N PRO A 627 -27.46 13.96 -1.66
CA PRO A 627 -27.88 12.58 -1.40
C PRO A 627 -28.77 12.51 -0.16
N LEU A 628 -29.83 11.71 -0.22
CA LEU A 628 -30.74 11.53 0.93
C LEU A 628 -30.07 10.74 2.05
N ARG A 629 -29.15 9.87 1.72
CA ARG A 629 -28.35 9.11 2.68
C ARG A 629 -26.88 9.31 2.41
N GLN A 630 -26.11 9.47 3.47
CA GLN A 630 -24.66 9.46 3.36
C GLN A 630 -24.23 8.00 3.36
N ALA A 631 -23.71 7.52 2.22
CA ALA A 631 -23.21 6.15 2.16
C ALA A 631 -22.12 5.97 3.23
N THR A 632 -22.38 5.08 4.19
CA THR A 632 -21.47 4.70 5.29
C THR A 632 -20.17 4.08 4.76
#